data_850fe8af769e84aa406194952c944d1c
#
_entry.id   850fe8af769e84aa406194952c944d1c
#
_cell.length_a   1.000
_cell.length_b   1.000
_cell.length_c   1.000
_cell.angle_alpha   90.00
_cell.angle_beta   90.00
_cell.angle_gamma   90.00
#
_symmetry.space_group_name_H-M   'P 1'
#
loop_
_entity.id
_entity.type
_entity.pdbx_description
1 polymer ?
#
loop_
_entity_poly.entity_id
_entity_poly.type
_entity_poly.pdbx_seq_one_letter_code
_entity_poly.pdbx_strand_id
1 'polypeptide(L)'
;IKNGQKFKLLGFNEKMERDDSNKGPNLDSIPLIGLENYNRLDDLIEQYSVPLNILSALANSFHTMHLIDLRSDTAIEINSTLDVRRFQNPSLGASQQIKQILNNVILASQRDRVLDFMNLKTLPGRLKGKKSLSVEYTGLFSGWVRATFIPMATDENGSPISVILYSRVIEDEKRREERLIKKSTTDELTGLFNRHAYEDAIRSFSDTPENDDLVFFSMDVNGLKETNDKLGHAAGDKLLRGAAACIRRTIGNYGNIYRTGGDEFVAIIKCDVDKLEDLKKELNETCIRWGTKRNKKLSISSGYITRAHHKDLSLQELIKYADQRMYSDKAKYYSNQGYDRRSQQQAFYSISKSYTKIIKVNLIDETQEIIHMDYKEEVLNDSM
;
A
#
# COMPACT_ATOMS: atom_id res chain seq x y z
N ILE A 1 23.56 43.32 -27.28
CA ILE A 1 22.16 43.59 -27.68
C ILE A 1 21.69 42.62 -28.80
N LYS A 2 22.44 41.56 -29.06
CA LYS A 2 21.97 40.45 -29.90
C LYS A 2 21.17 39.40 -29.14
N ASN A 3 20.77 39.67 -27.92
CA ASN A 3 20.29 38.69 -26.96
C ASN A 3 18.77 38.67 -26.74
N GLY A 4 17.96 39.49 -27.39
CA GLY A 4 16.51 39.48 -27.25
C GLY A 4 15.82 38.15 -27.64
N GLN A 5 16.44 37.38 -28.54
CA GLN A 5 15.93 36.06 -28.91
C GLN A 5 16.19 34.98 -27.87
N LYS A 6 17.23 35.12 -27.04
CA LYS A 6 17.59 34.14 -26.02
C LYS A 6 16.63 34.16 -24.78
N PHE A 7 16.08 35.34 -24.47
CA PHE A 7 15.07 35.45 -23.40
C PHE A 7 13.75 34.72 -23.73
N LYS A 8 13.41 34.59 -25.02
CA LYS A 8 12.21 33.90 -25.47
C LYS A 8 12.30 32.38 -25.30
N LEU A 9 13.51 31.84 -25.22
CA LEU A 9 13.78 30.39 -25.11
C LEU A 9 13.71 29.85 -23.67
N LEU A 10 13.85 30.74 -22.67
CA LEU A 10 13.86 30.33 -21.26
C LEU A 10 12.49 30.36 -20.58
N GLY A 11 11.39 30.45 -21.33
CA GLY A 11 10.03 30.27 -20.77
C GLY A 11 9.65 31.33 -19.73
N PHE A 12 10.16 32.56 -19.82
CA PHE A 12 9.54 33.67 -19.14
C PHE A 12 8.16 33.87 -19.75
N ASN A 13 7.14 33.35 -19.09
CA ASN A 13 5.75 33.57 -19.45
C ASN A 13 5.50 35.08 -19.49
N GLU A 14 5.21 35.61 -20.68
CA GLU A 14 4.61 36.92 -20.87
C GLU A 14 3.19 36.96 -20.29
N LYS A 15 3.09 36.99 -18.97
CA LYS A 15 1.94 37.48 -18.22
C LYS A 15 2.43 38.47 -17.18
N MET A 16 3.21 39.45 -17.62
CA MET A 16 3.17 40.76 -16.99
C MET A 16 2.15 41.58 -17.79
N GLU A 17 1.06 41.91 -17.14
CA GLU A 17 0.10 42.89 -17.59
C GLU A 17 0.87 44.12 -18.07
N ARG A 18 0.59 44.56 -19.30
CA ARG A 18 1.11 45.82 -19.83
C ARG A 18 0.51 46.94 -18.98
N ASP A 19 1.31 47.46 -18.05
CA ASP A 19 1.06 48.75 -17.50
C ASP A 19 1.46 49.78 -18.58
N ASP A 20 0.50 50.61 -18.99
CA ASP A 20 0.61 51.62 -20.07
C ASP A 20 1.49 52.81 -19.69
N SER A 21 2.42 52.69 -18.78
CA SER A 21 3.44 53.69 -18.52
C SER A 21 4.70 53.39 -19.31
N ASN A 22 4.92 54.15 -20.30
CA ASN A 22 5.94 54.14 -21.38
C ASN A 22 7.38 54.26 -20.87
N LYS A 23 7.83 53.39 -19.95
CA LYS A 23 9.23 53.16 -19.57
C LYS A 23 9.47 51.64 -19.51
N GLY A 24 10.15 51.16 -20.55
CA GLY A 24 10.65 49.79 -20.56
C GLY A 24 11.43 49.47 -19.28
N PRO A 25 11.50 48.22 -18.86
CA PRO A 25 12.23 47.84 -17.64
C PRO A 25 13.68 48.29 -17.78
N ASN A 26 14.16 48.99 -16.74
CA ASN A 26 15.53 49.42 -16.66
C ASN A 26 16.44 48.19 -16.65
N LEU A 27 17.10 47.93 -17.76
CA LEU A 27 18.00 46.80 -17.98
C LEU A 27 19.23 46.82 -17.05
N ASP A 28 19.50 47.96 -16.42
CA ASP A 28 20.63 48.11 -15.50
C ASP A 28 20.34 47.53 -14.08
N SER A 29 19.12 47.09 -13.82
CA SER A 29 18.71 46.49 -12.52
C SER A 29 18.59 44.97 -12.55
N ILE A 30 18.92 44.31 -13.64
CA ILE A 30 18.98 42.83 -13.67
C ILE A 30 20.27 42.43 -12.93
N PRO A 31 20.19 41.66 -11.83
CA PRO A 31 21.40 41.25 -11.13
C PRO A 31 22.33 40.52 -12.11
N LEU A 32 23.61 40.92 -12.15
CA LEU A 32 24.67 40.26 -12.93
C LEU A 32 24.74 38.74 -12.69
N ILE A 33 24.29 38.30 -11.54
CA ILE A 33 24.16 36.89 -11.15
C ILE A 33 23.32 36.06 -12.16
N GLY A 34 22.30 36.67 -12.78
CA GLY A 34 21.49 35.99 -13.80
C GLY A 34 22.24 35.75 -15.11
N LEU A 35 23.15 36.62 -15.45
CA LEU A 35 23.95 36.53 -16.69
C LEU A 35 25.10 35.54 -16.59
N GLU A 36 25.74 35.45 -15.40
CA GLU A 36 26.79 34.44 -15.13
C GLU A 36 26.22 33.01 -15.15
N ASN A 37 25.09 32.81 -14.53
CA ASN A 37 24.42 31.50 -14.54
C ASN A 37 23.96 31.13 -15.97
N TYR A 38 23.59 32.08 -16.78
CA TYR A 38 23.18 31.87 -18.17
C TYR A 38 24.34 31.42 -19.04
N ASN A 39 25.48 32.13 -18.99
CA ASN A 39 26.68 31.76 -19.73
C ASN A 39 27.16 30.36 -19.29
N ARG A 40 27.09 30.06 -18.02
CA ARG A 40 27.49 28.76 -17.46
C ARG A 40 26.55 27.63 -17.91
N LEU A 41 25.26 27.90 -18.11
CA LEU A 41 24.33 26.95 -18.68
C LEU A 41 24.65 26.65 -20.14
N ASP A 42 24.96 27.68 -20.94
CA ASP A 42 25.39 27.52 -22.35
C ASP A 42 26.66 26.67 -22.44
N ASP A 43 27.67 26.94 -21.60
CA ASP A 43 28.92 26.19 -21.55
C ASP A 43 28.69 24.71 -21.16
N LEU A 44 27.81 24.46 -20.18
CA LEU A 44 27.46 23.11 -19.77
C LEU A 44 26.65 22.35 -20.85
N ILE A 45 25.78 23.05 -21.56
CA ILE A 45 24.99 22.45 -22.63
C ILE A 45 25.86 22.15 -23.85
N GLU A 46 26.78 23.03 -24.21
CA GLU A 46 27.77 22.77 -25.25
C GLU A 46 28.66 21.58 -24.85
N GLN A 47 29.11 21.56 -23.61
CA GLN A 47 29.94 20.48 -23.07
C GLN A 47 29.23 19.12 -23.06
N TYR A 48 27.92 19.07 -22.81
CA TYR A 48 27.15 17.82 -22.70
C TYR A 48 26.28 17.54 -23.94
N SER A 49 26.38 18.37 -25.00
CA SER A 49 25.67 18.18 -26.27
C SER A 49 24.14 18.03 -26.16
N VAL A 50 23.54 18.63 -25.13
CA VAL A 50 22.09 18.56 -24.92
C VAL A 50 21.41 19.81 -25.44
N PRO A 51 20.53 19.73 -26.45
CA PRO A 51 19.81 20.90 -26.99
C PRO A 51 18.90 21.54 -25.90
N LEU A 52 19.05 22.82 -25.66
CA LEU A 52 18.28 23.62 -24.69
C LEU A 52 16.77 23.51 -24.84
N ASN A 53 16.29 23.48 -26.08
CA ASN A 53 14.87 23.35 -26.37
C ASN A 53 14.29 22.03 -25.92
N ILE A 54 15.04 20.93 -26.02
CA ILE A 54 14.62 19.59 -25.52
C ILE A 54 14.59 19.58 -24.00
N LEU A 55 15.66 20.10 -23.36
CA LEU A 55 15.70 20.21 -21.90
C LEU A 55 14.57 21.06 -21.34
N SER A 56 14.29 22.22 -21.95
CA SER A 56 13.21 23.10 -21.52
C SER A 56 11.82 22.47 -21.71
N ALA A 57 11.61 21.76 -22.83
CA ALA A 57 10.34 21.06 -23.06
C ALA A 57 10.10 19.92 -22.06
N LEU A 58 11.15 19.15 -21.77
CA LEU A 58 11.09 18.08 -20.77
C LEU A 58 10.96 18.65 -19.34
N ALA A 59 11.66 19.75 -19.04
CA ALA A 59 11.65 20.35 -17.72
C ALA A 59 10.25 20.77 -17.25
N ASN A 60 9.40 21.21 -18.16
CA ASN A 60 8.01 21.58 -17.83
C ASN A 60 7.15 20.40 -17.33
N SER A 61 7.59 19.16 -17.55
CA SER A 61 6.94 17.95 -17.04
C SER A 61 7.32 17.63 -15.58
N PHE A 62 8.29 18.33 -15.03
CA PHE A 62 8.80 18.10 -13.68
C PHE A 62 8.39 19.23 -12.73
N HIS A 63 8.26 18.88 -11.45
CA HIS A 63 8.02 19.84 -10.39
C HIS A 63 9.21 20.79 -10.20
N THR A 64 10.42 20.23 -10.19
CA THR A 64 11.68 20.98 -10.23
C THR A 64 12.71 20.24 -11.05
N MET A 65 13.66 20.98 -11.68
CA MET A 65 14.81 20.42 -12.37
C MET A 65 16.01 21.35 -12.23
N HIS A 66 17.14 20.80 -11.77
CA HIS A 66 18.40 21.52 -11.57
C HIS A 66 19.54 20.71 -12.15
N LEU A 67 20.46 21.39 -12.81
CA LEU A 67 21.76 20.86 -13.19
C LEU A 67 22.75 21.24 -12.10
N ILE A 68 23.46 20.28 -11.53
CA ILE A 68 24.36 20.47 -10.40
C ILE A 68 25.77 20.02 -10.79
N ASP A 69 26.72 20.92 -10.67
CA ASP A 69 28.15 20.60 -10.72
C ASP A 69 28.63 20.25 -9.29
N LEU A 70 29.08 19.01 -9.12
CA LEU A 70 29.49 18.48 -7.82
C LEU A 70 30.87 18.94 -7.37
N ARG A 71 31.73 19.41 -8.30
CA ARG A 71 33.08 19.90 -8.00
C ARG A 71 33.05 21.32 -7.46
N SER A 72 32.22 22.17 -8.07
CA SER A 72 32.09 23.58 -7.70
C SER A 72 30.97 23.86 -6.72
N ASP A 73 30.18 22.86 -6.36
CA ASP A 73 28.97 22.96 -5.53
C ASP A 73 28.00 24.03 -6.04
N THR A 74 27.80 24.07 -7.36
CA THR A 74 26.90 25.04 -8.00
C THR A 74 25.70 24.36 -8.63
N ALA A 75 24.55 25.03 -8.64
CA ALA A 75 23.33 24.57 -9.27
C ALA A 75 22.80 25.61 -10.27
N ILE A 76 22.32 25.12 -11.40
CA ILE A 76 21.59 25.91 -12.39
C ILE A 76 20.14 25.41 -12.38
N GLU A 77 19.20 26.31 -12.10
CA GLU A 77 17.78 26.01 -12.20
C GLU A 77 17.38 25.94 -13.68
N ILE A 78 16.81 24.80 -14.08
CA ILE A 78 16.20 24.62 -15.40
C ILE A 78 14.70 24.86 -15.29
N ASN A 79 14.08 24.33 -14.22
CA ASN A 79 12.67 24.54 -13.90
C ASN A 79 12.45 24.46 -12.39
N SER A 80 11.53 25.29 -11.86
CA SER A 80 11.11 25.23 -10.47
C SER A 80 9.71 25.82 -10.29
N THR A 81 8.91 25.22 -9.42
CA THR A 81 7.60 25.75 -9.06
C THR A 81 7.69 26.85 -8.02
N LEU A 82 6.66 27.69 -7.92
CA LEU A 82 6.64 28.85 -7.01
C LEU A 82 6.79 28.46 -5.54
N ASP A 83 6.25 27.33 -5.13
CA ASP A 83 6.34 26.81 -3.76
C ASP A 83 7.76 26.42 -3.35
N VAL A 84 8.61 26.04 -4.30
CA VAL A 84 10.03 25.75 -4.09
C VAL A 84 10.88 27.01 -4.31
N ARG A 85 10.62 27.76 -5.38
CA ARG A 85 11.39 28.94 -5.77
C ARG A 85 11.48 30.02 -4.67
N ARG A 86 10.42 30.22 -3.90
CA ARG A 86 10.39 31.17 -2.78
C ARG A 86 11.40 30.88 -1.65
N PHE A 87 11.92 29.65 -1.58
CA PHE A 87 12.92 29.23 -0.60
C PHE A 87 14.32 29.11 -1.20
N GLN A 88 14.50 29.42 -2.47
CA GLN A 88 15.81 29.45 -3.13
C GLN A 88 16.58 30.71 -2.75
N ASN A 89 17.90 30.56 -2.65
CA ASN A 89 18.83 31.66 -2.51
C ASN A 89 20.00 31.45 -3.49
N PRO A 90 19.99 32.15 -4.65
CA PRO A 90 21.00 31.98 -5.67
C PRO A 90 22.45 32.26 -5.23
N SER A 91 22.63 32.98 -4.12
CA SER A 91 23.95 33.28 -3.57
C SER A 91 24.58 32.14 -2.79
N LEU A 92 23.84 31.03 -2.55
CA LEU A 92 24.32 29.86 -1.84
C LEU A 92 24.81 28.79 -2.79
N GLY A 93 25.77 27.97 -2.36
CA GLY A 93 26.14 26.74 -3.07
C GLY A 93 24.99 25.74 -3.13
N ALA A 94 25.05 24.82 -4.10
CA ALA A 94 23.99 23.82 -4.33
C ALA A 94 23.62 23.02 -3.09
N SER A 95 24.61 22.59 -2.31
CA SER A 95 24.40 21.83 -1.05
C SER A 95 23.60 22.64 -0.03
N GLN A 96 23.87 23.95 0.11
CA GLN A 96 23.17 24.81 1.06
C GLN A 96 21.77 25.16 0.55
N GLN A 97 21.60 25.42 -0.74
CA GLN A 97 20.29 25.68 -1.35
C GLN A 97 19.35 24.48 -1.15
N ILE A 98 19.81 23.27 -1.46
CA ILE A 98 19.04 22.02 -1.25
C ILE A 98 18.61 21.94 0.23
N LYS A 99 19.53 22.11 1.16
CA LYS A 99 19.22 22.06 2.58
C LYS A 99 18.18 23.09 3.00
N GLN A 100 18.31 24.32 2.51
CA GLN A 100 17.36 25.40 2.81
C GLN A 100 15.97 25.09 2.25
N ILE A 101 15.87 24.65 1.03
CA ILE A 101 14.59 24.27 0.39
C ILE A 101 13.94 23.14 1.18
N LEU A 102 14.65 22.03 1.39
CA LEU A 102 14.11 20.84 2.03
C LEU A 102 13.63 21.09 3.46
N ASN A 103 14.31 21.97 4.22
CA ASN A 103 13.88 22.36 5.56
C ASN A 103 12.50 23.04 5.58
N ASN A 104 12.10 23.66 4.47
CA ASN A 104 10.86 24.41 4.35
C ASN A 104 9.75 23.69 3.59
N VAL A 105 10.08 22.65 2.80
CA VAL A 105 9.08 21.98 1.96
C VAL A 105 8.79 20.54 2.37
N ILE A 106 9.52 19.93 3.30
CA ILE A 106 9.36 18.53 3.70
C ILE A 106 8.77 18.43 5.12
N LEU A 107 7.91 17.43 5.33
CA LEU A 107 7.41 17.06 6.66
C LEU A 107 8.56 16.77 7.63
N ALA A 108 8.48 17.30 8.85
CA ALA A 108 9.54 17.20 9.86
C ALA A 108 9.99 15.74 10.13
N SER A 109 9.04 14.82 10.14
CA SER A 109 9.30 13.38 10.40
C SER A 109 10.16 12.67 9.33
N GLN A 110 10.27 13.23 8.12
CA GLN A 110 11.04 12.64 7.03
C GLN A 110 12.32 13.42 6.70
N ARG A 111 12.51 14.58 7.31
CA ARG A 111 13.52 15.57 6.93
C ARG A 111 14.93 15.02 7.01
N ASP A 112 15.31 14.42 8.11
CA ASP A 112 16.70 13.94 8.32
C ASP A 112 17.07 12.88 7.31
N ARG A 113 16.18 11.92 7.05
CA ARG A 113 16.37 10.88 6.04
C ARG A 113 16.55 11.45 4.63
N VAL A 114 15.76 12.46 4.28
CA VAL A 114 15.84 13.08 2.94
C VAL A 114 17.06 13.97 2.82
N LEU A 115 17.42 14.72 3.86
CA LEU A 115 18.67 15.52 3.87
C LEU A 115 19.91 14.65 3.74
N ASP A 116 19.96 13.50 4.42
CA ASP A 116 21.07 12.55 4.26
C ASP A 116 21.12 12.03 2.82
N PHE A 117 19.99 11.65 2.25
CA PHE A 117 19.91 11.24 0.84
C PHE A 117 20.40 12.34 -0.12
N MET A 118 20.06 13.59 0.12
CA MET A 118 20.41 14.74 -0.72
C MET A 118 21.82 15.27 -0.49
N ASN A 119 22.63 14.62 0.35
CA ASN A 119 24.01 15.03 0.62
C ASN A 119 24.89 14.89 -0.62
N LEU A 120 25.23 16.02 -1.25
CA LEU A 120 26.03 16.05 -2.47
C LEU A 120 27.48 15.57 -2.27
N LYS A 121 28.03 15.65 -1.04
CA LYS A 121 29.40 15.18 -0.75
C LYS A 121 29.51 13.66 -0.85
N THR A 122 28.49 12.92 -0.47
CA THR A 122 28.45 11.45 -0.52
C THR A 122 27.86 10.92 -1.83
N LEU A 123 27.22 11.80 -2.61
CA LEU A 123 26.49 11.42 -3.82
C LEU A 123 27.37 10.73 -4.88
N PRO A 124 28.60 11.20 -5.20
CA PRO A 124 29.42 10.55 -6.20
C PRO A 124 29.66 9.06 -5.93
N GLY A 125 30.01 8.72 -4.68
CA GLY A 125 30.23 7.32 -4.30
C GLY A 125 28.94 6.48 -4.37
N ARG A 126 27.80 7.05 -3.96
CA ARG A 126 26.50 6.35 -3.98
C ARG A 126 25.93 6.16 -5.38
N LEU A 127 26.23 7.09 -6.30
CA LEU A 127 25.70 7.11 -7.67
C LEU A 127 26.63 6.41 -8.68
N LYS A 128 27.91 6.17 -8.32
CA LYS A 128 28.90 5.51 -9.17
C LYS A 128 28.37 4.17 -9.71
N GLY A 129 28.39 4.00 -11.02
CA GLY A 129 27.92 2.80 -11.71
C GLY A 129 26.38 2.62 -11.74
N LYS A 130 25.62 3.57 -11.23
CA LYS A 130 24.15 3.54 -11.26
C LYS A 130 23.60 4.50 -12.29
N LYS A 131 22.46 4.14 -12.87
CA LYS A 131 21.74 5.00 -13.81
C LYS A 131 21.03 6.17 -13.12
N SER A 132 20.57 5.97 -11.90
CA SER A 132 19.90 7.00 -11.10
C SER A 132 19.82 6.59 -9.62
N LEU A 133 19.55 7.57 -8.74
CA LEU A 133 19.16 7.37 -7.35
C LEU A 133 17.92 8.20 -7.06
N SER A 134 16.92 7.61 -6.41
CA SER A 134 15.67 8.29 -6.10
C SER A 134 15.30 8.16 -4.63
N VAL A 135 14.59 9.17 -4.12
CA VAL A 135 13.96 9.19 -2.81
C VAL A 135 12.53 9.71 -2.93
N GLU A 136 11.62 9.10 -2.18
CA GLU A 136 10.24 9.56 -2.08
C GLU A 136 10.02 10.20 -0.70
N TYR A 137 9.28 11.29 -0.68
CA TYR A 137 8.93 12.00 0.54
C TYR A 137 7.60 12.75 0.37
N THR A 138 7.03 13.17 1.49
CA THR A 138 5.83 14.00 1.50
C THR A 138 6.22 15.47 1.66
N GLY A 139 5.91 16.25 0.65
CA GLY A 139 6.04 17.70 0.67
C GLY A 139 4.88 18.36 1.41
N LEU A 140 5.14 19.50 2.06
CA LEU A 140 4.13 20.28 2.78
C LEU A 140 3.07 20.88 1.84
N PHE A 141 3.42 21.12 0.58
CA PHE A 141 2.56 21.81 -0.39
C PHE A 141 2.17 20.94 -1.57
N SER A 142 2.98 19.93 -1.89
CA SER A 142 2.87 19.17 -3.15
C SER A 142 2.44 17.70 -2.97
N GLY A 143 2.20 17.25 -1.71
CA GLY A 143 1.90 15.84 -1.44
C GLY A 143 3.12 14.94 -1.68
N TRP A 144 2.92 13.75 -2.21
CA TRP A 144 4.00 12.82 -2.49
C TRP A 144 4.89 13.30 -3.65
N VAL A 145 6.18 13.36 -3.40
CA VAL A 145 7.22 13.78 -4.35
C VAL A 145 8.30 12.72 -4.46
N ARG A 146 8.75 12.45 -5.67
CA ARG A 146 9.95 11.66 -5.95
C ARG A 146 11.04 12.58 -6.50
N ALA A 147 12.15 12.68 -5.78
CA ALA A 147 13.35 13.36 -6.25
C ALA A 147 14.38 12.35 -6.74
N THR A 148 15.01 12.64 -7.85
CA THR A 148 15.91 11.72 -8.55
C THR A 148 17.17 12.44 -9.00
N PHE A 149 18.33 11.84 -8.72
CA PHE A 149 19.62 12.19 -9.29
C PHE A 149 19.93 11.30 -10.48
N ILE A 150 20.34 11.92 -11.60
CA ILE A 150 20.86 11.24 -12.80
C ILE A 150 22.27 11.77 -13.06
N PRO A 151 23.30 10.90 -13.23
CA PRO A 151 24.63 11.36 -13.63
C PRO A 151 24.59 11.90 -15.06
N MET A 152 25.19 13.09 -15.27
CA MET A 152 25.34 13.71 -16.59
C MET A 152 26.74 13.51 -17.15
N ALA A 153 27.74 13.71 -16.31
CA ALA A 153 29.12 13.46 -16.67
C ALA A 153 29.87 12.76 -15.55
N THR A 154 30.88 12.00 -15.91
CA THR A 154 31.74 11.25 -14.98
C THR A 154 33.21 11.58 -15.23
N ASP A 155 34.02 11.42 -14.20
CA ASP A 155 35.48 11.45 -14.33
C ASP A 155 36.02 10.16 -14.96
N GLU A 156 37.35 10.09 -15.12
CA GLU A 156 38.06 8.92 -15.67
C GLU A 156 37.83 7.64 -14.83
N ASN A 157 37.49 7.78 -13.55
CA ASN A 157 37.20 6.68 -12.64
C ASN A 157 35.70 6.29 -12.64
N GLY A 158 34.87 6.90 -13.49
CA GLY A 158 33.44 6.68 -13.57
C GLY A 158 32.66 7.29 -12.41
N SER A 159 33.23 8.24 -11.66
CA SER A 159 32.56 8.94 -10.57
C SER A 159 31.82 10.17 -11.12
N PRO A 160 30.55 10.40 -10.78
CA PRO A 160 29.81 11.57 -11.26
C PRO A 160 30.45 12.88 -10.84
N ILE A 161 30.64 13.78 -11.82
CA ILE A 161 31.13 15.15 -11.61
C ILE A 161 30.03 16.18 -11.80
N SER A 162 28.98 15.82 -12.53
CA SER A 162 27.74 16.62 -12.64
C SER A 162 26.52 15.72 -12.68
N VAL A 163 25.41 16.24 -12.19
CA VAL A 163 24.14 15.49 -12.09
C VAL A 163 22.96 16.38 -12.43
N ILE A 164 21.89 15.79 -12.96
CA ILE A 164 20.57 16.40 -12.93
C ILE A 164 19.86 15.92 -11.66
N LEU A 165 19.37 16.88 -10.87
CA LEU A 165 18.40 16.66 -9.82
C LEU A 165 17.05 17.12 -10.33
N TYR A 166 16.09 16.22 -10.45
CA TYR A 166 14.71 16.60 -10.72
C TYR A 166 13.77 16.03 -9.68
N SER A 167 12.65 16.70 -9.50
CA SER A 167 11.55 16.18 -8.67
C SER A 167 10.26 16.12 -9.47
N ARG A 168 9.40 15.18 -9.12
CA ARG A 168 8.08 14.99 -9.71
C ARG A 168 7.06 14.70 -8.62
N VAL A 169 5.89 15.32 -8.71
CA VAL A 169 4.74 14.97 -7.87
C VAL A 169 4.23 13.60 -8.34
N ILE A 170 4.10 12.68 -7.40
CA ILE A 170 3.67 11.29 -7.62
C ILE A 170 2.40 10.95 -6.83
N GLU A 171 1.64 11.95 -6.43
CA GLU A 171 0.41 11.78 -5.63
C GLU A 171 -0.61 10.88 -6.34
N ASP A 172 -0.82 11.07 -7.65
CA ASP A 172 -1.75 10.25 -8.42
C ASP A 172 -1.24 8.80 -8.60
N GLU A 173 0.08 8.62 -8.74
CA GLU A 173 0.70 7.28 -8.77
C GLU A 173 0.44 6.56 -7.45
N LYS A 174 0.71 7.21 -6.31
CA LYS A 174 0.47 6.65 -4.97
C LYS A 174 -0.99 6.33 -4.72
N ARG A 175 -1.90 7.25 -5.06
CA ARG A 175 -3.34 7.00 -4.95
C ARG A 175 -3.83 5.86 -5.85
N ARG A 176 -3.22 5.70 -7.02
CA ARG A 176 -3.52 4.57 -7.91
C ARG A 176 -3.01 3.26 -7.34
N GLU A 177 -1.77 3.25 -6.84
CA GLU A 177 -1.16 2.10 -6.17
C GLU A 177 -2.00 1.65 -4.96
N GLU A 178 -2.35 2.58 -4.07
CA GLU A 178 -3.22 2.32 -2.90
C GLU A 178 -4.58 1.77 -3.32
N ARG A 179 -5.21 2.33 -4.38
CA ARG A 179 -6.47 1.81 -4.91
C ARG A 179 -6.34 0.40 -5.47
N LEU A 180 -5.24 0.10 -6.16
CA LEU A 180 -4.99 -1.24 -6.70
C LEU A 180 -4.76 -2.24 -5.56
N ILE A 181 -3.94 -1.90 -4.56
CA ILE A 181 -3.75 -2.71 -3.36
C ILE A 181 -5.08 -2.94 -2.68
N LYS A 182 -5.86 -1.88 -2.43
CA LYS A 182 -7.17 -2.00 -1.79
C LYS A 182 -8.12 -2.89 -2.58
N LYS A 183 -8.20 -2.75 -3.91
CA LYS A 183 -9.02 -3.63 -4.76
C LYS A 183 -8.54 -5.08 -4.75
N SER A 184 -7.23 -5.29 -4.71
CA SER A 184 -6.65 -6.63 -4.67
C SER A 184 -6.82 -7.33 -3.33
N THR A 185 -6.94 -6.59 -2.23
CA THR A 185 -6.92 -7.13 -0.85
C THR A 185 -8.24 -7.05 -0.11
N THR A 186 -9.25 -6.33 -0.62
CA THR A 186 -10.55 -6.19 0.07
C THR A 186 -11.70 -6.84 -0.71
N ASP A 187 -12.66 -7.36 0.05
CA ASP A 187 -13.95 -7.83 -0.46
C ASP A 187 -14.88 -6.64 -0.69
N GLU A 188 -15.36 -6.46 -1.92
CA GLU A 188 -16.17 -5.30 -2.32
C GLU A 188 -17.51 -5.21 -1.61
N LEU A 189 -18.11 -6.36 -1.24
CA LEU A 189 -19.40 -6.39 -0.57
C LEU A 189 -19.33 -5.97 0.89
N THR A 190 -18.31 -6.45 1.61
CA THR A 190 -18.21 -6.30 3.07
C THR A 190 -17.19 -5.27 3.52
N GLY A 191 -16.22 -4.93 2.65
CA GLY A 191 -15.09 -4.06 2.96
C GLY A 191 -14.11 -4.66 3.98
N LEU A 192 -14.17 -5.96 4.23
CA LEU A 192 -13.17 -6.73 4.97
C LEU A 192 -12.04 -7.15 4.01
N PHE A 193 -10.97 -7.72 4.53
CA PHE A 193 -9.98 -8.35 3.67
C PHE A 193 -10.60 -9.52 2.89
N ASN A 194 -10.15 -9.72 1.65
CA ASN A 194 -10.63 -10.79 0.81
C ASN A 194 -9.80 -12.08 1.00
N ARG A 195 -10.17 -13.12 0.25
CA ARG A 195 -9.47 -14.41 0.27
C ARG A 195 -7.99 -14.30 -0.11
N HIS A 196 -7.65 -13.46 -1.09
CA HIS A 196 -6.26 -13.27 -1.52
C HIS A 196 -5.40 -12.71 -0.37
N ALA A 197 -5.89 -11.67 0.31
CA ALA A 197 -5.21 -11.12 1.49
C ALA A 197 -5.08 -12.13 2.63
N TYR A 198 -6.05 -13.04 2.80
CA TYR A 198 -5.96 -14.15 3.75
C TYR A 198 -4.84 -15.12 3.38
N GLU A 199 -4.78 -15.55 2.11
CA GLU A 199 -3.75 -16.45 1.62
C GLU A 199 -2.35 -15.86 1.74
N ASP A 200 -2.20 -14.54 1.49
CA ASP A 200 -0.94 -13.82 1.69
C ASP A 200 -0.55 -13.77 3.18
N ALA A 201 -1.50 -13.49 4.06
CA ALA A 201 -1.26 -13.49 5.50
C ALA A 201 -0.79 -14.86 6.00
N ILE A 202 -1.41 -15.95 5.53
CA ILE A 202 -1.01 -17.32 5.87
C ILE A 202 0.40 -17.64 5.33
N ARG A 203 0.73 -17.23 4.11
CA ARG A 203 2.06 -17.45 3.52
C ARG A 203 3.17 -16.69 4.24
N SER A 204 2.87 -15.49 4.72
CA SER A 204 3.82 -14.66 5.46
C SER A 204 4.02 -15.09 6.91
N PHE A 205 3.23 -16.06 7.37
CA PHE A 205 3.25 -16.50 8.74
C PHE A 205 4.53 -17.29 9.03
N SER A 206 5.27 -16.89 10.06
CA SER A 206 6.44 -17.59 10.55
C SER A 206 6.17 -18.23 11.92
N ASP A 207 6.67 -19.45 12.12
CA ASP A 207 6.61 -20.16 13.39
C ASP A 207 7.63 -19.56 14.36
N THR A 208 7.31 -18.38 14.93
CA THR A 208 8.15 -17.71 15.93
C THR A 208 7.41 -17.64 17.28
N PRO A 209 8.13 -17.61 18.42
CA PRO A 209 7.51 -17.43 19.75
C PRO A 209 6.66 -16.15 19.87
N GLU A 210 6.95 -15.12 19.06
CA GLU A 210 6.18 -13.86 19.02
C GLU A 210 4.72 -14.06 18.59
N ASN A 211 4.40 -15.22 18.05
CA ASN A 211 3.07 -15.59 17.59
C ASN A 211 2.32 -16.56 18.54
N ASP A 212 2.81 -16.76 19.75
CA ASP A 212 2.19 -17.67 20.73
C ASP A 212 0.77 -17.23 21.15
N ASP A 213 0.47 -15.92 21.08
CA ASP A 213 -0.82 -15.33 21.40
C ASP A 213 -1.83 -15.32 20.23
N LEU A 214 -1.48 -15.93 19.10
CA LEU A 214 -2.34 -15.97 17.93
C LEU A 214 -3.55 -16.89 18.12
N VAL A 215 -4.68 -16.38 17.64
CA VAL A 215 -5.96 -17.06 17.63
C VAL A 215 -6.54 -17.03 16.23
N PHE A 216 -6.99 -18.17 15.77
CA PHE A 216 -7.71 -18.33 14.50
C PHE A 216 -9.20 -18.52 14.80
N PHE A 217 -10.02 -17.62 14.30
CA PHE A 217 -11.47 -17.75 14.27
C PHE A 217 -11.92 -18.17 12.89
N SER A 218 -12.73 -19.21 12.79
CA SER A 218 -13.51 -19.55 11.61
C SER A 218 -14.98 -19.28 11.89
N MET A 219 -15.68 -18.66 10.94
CA MET A 219 -17.05 -18.17 11.12
C MET A 219 -17.85 -18.35 9.84
N ASP A 220 -19.13 -18.67 9.97
CA ASP A 220 -20.06 -18.91 8.85
C ASP A 220 -21.43 -18.28 9.15
N VAL A 221 -21.99 -17.59 8.14
CA VAL A 221 -23.29 -16.92 8.29
C VAL A 221 -24.43 -17.89 8.04
N ASN A 222 -25.18 -18.17 9.09
CA ASN A 222 -26.28 -19.12 9.03
C ASN A 222 -27.47 -18.61 8.19
N GLY A 223 -28.06 -19.50 7.39
CA GLY A 223 -29.28 -19.25 6.64
C GLY A 223 -29.15 -18.30 5.46
N LEU A 224 -27.92 -18.05 4.94
CA LEU A 224 -27.73 -17.19 3.76
C LEU A 224 -28.47 -17.71 2.53
N LYS A 225 -28.37 -19.03 2.25
CA LYS A 225 -29.05 -19.65 1.10
C LYS A 225 -30.58 -19.48 1.22
N GLU A 226 -31.14 -19.76 2.38
CA GLU A 226 -32.58 -19.60 2.64
C GLU A 226 -33.01 -18.13 2.45
N THR A 227 -32.19 -17.19 2.91
CA THR A 227 -32.45 -15.75 2.72
C THR A 227 -32.44 -15.37 1.26
N ASN A 228 -31.45 -15.87 0.49
CA ASN A 228 -31.37 -15.64 -0.96
C ASN A 228 -32.59 -16.22 -1.70
N ASP A 229 -32.96 -17.47 -1.39
CA ASP A 229 -34.06 -18.18 -2.05
C ASP A 229 -35.42 -17.52 -1.76
N LYS A 230 -35.63 -17.03 -0.52
CA LYS A 230 -36.91 -16.40 -0.13
C LYS A 230 -37.02 -14.92 -0.45
N LEU A 231 -35.91 -14.17 -0.35
CA LEU A 231 -35.91 -12.69 -0.36
C LEU A 231 -34.99 -12.09 -1.44
N GLY A 232 -34.35 -12.95 -2.24
CA GLY A 232 -33.42 -12.56 -3.29
C GLY A 232 -32.03 -12.16 -2.81
N HIS A 233 -31.06 -12.14 -3.73
CA HIS A 233 -29.63 -11.89 -3.46
C HIS A 233 -29.35 -10.56 -2.74
N ALA A 234 -30.14 -9.51 -3.03
CA ALA A 234 -30.00 -8.24 -2.34
C ALA A 234 -30.25 -8.32 -0.82
N ALA A 235 -31.10 -9.28 -0.39
CA ALA A 235 -31.35 -9.52 1.02
C ALA A 235 -30.18 -10.30 1.66
N GLY A 236 -29.61 -11.29 0.95
CA GLY A 236 -28.39 -11.98 1.36
C GLY A 236 -27.20 -11.06 1.46
N ASP A 237 -27.00 -10.15 0.51
CA ASP A 237 -25.96 -9.12 0.56
C ASP A 237 -26.08 -8.23 1.81
N LYS A 238 -27.31 -7.85 2.18
CA LYS A 238 -27.55 -7.10 3.44
C LYS A 238 -27.23 -7.92 4.65
N LEU A 239 -27.49 -9.24 4.63
CA LEU A 239 -27.17 -10.15 5.71
C LEU A 239 -25.65 -10.26 5.87
N LEU A 240 -24.89 -10.43 4.76
CA LEU A 240 -23.44 -10.51 4.74
C LEU A 240 -22.78 -9.21 5.23
N ARG A 241 -23.25 -8.05 4.77
CA ARG A 241 -22.79 -6.75 5.29
C ARG A 241 -23.08 -6.61 6.79
N GLY A 242 -24.21 -7.14 7.25
CA GLY A 242 -24.56 -7.18 8.66
C GLY A 242 -23.61 -8.04 9.48
N ALA A 243 -23.30 -9.23 9.00
CA ALA A 243 -22.36 -10.14 9.61
C ALA A 243 -20.96 -9.51 9.71
N ALA A 244 -20.46 -8.96 8.60
CA ALA A 244 -19.18 -8.26 8.56
C ALA A 244 -19.11 -7.10 9.58
N ALA A 245 -20.18 -6.33 9.71
CA ALA A 245 -20.25 -5.22 10.67
C ALA A 245 -20.23 -5.72 12.13
N CYS A 246 -20.92 -6.83 12.43
CA CYS A 246 -20.91 -7.45 13.77
C CYS A 246 -19.52 -8.00 14.10
N ILE A 247 -18.91 -8.75 13.19
CA ILE A 247 -17.57 -9.31 13.37
C ILE A 247 -16.54 -8.19 13.58
N ARG A 248 -16.55 -7.17 12.72
CA ARG A 248 -15.63 -6.02 12.83
C ARG A 248 -15.78 -5.29 14.16
N ARG A 249 -17.01 -5.10 14.64
CA ARG A 249 -17.28 -4.41 15.89
C ARG A 249 -16.76 -5.18 17.11
N THR A 250 -16.88 -6.52 17.11
CA THR A 250 -16.53 -7.37 18.23
C THR A 250 -15.06 -7.76 18.20
N ILE A 251 -14.56 -8.19 17.03
CA ILE A 251 -13.25 -8.82 16.87
C ILE A 251 -12.20 -7.88 16.26
N GLY A 252 -12.64 -6.84 15.53
CA GLY A 252 -11.76 -6.00 14.70
C GLY A 252 -10.63 -5.26 15.43
N ASN A 253 -10.75 -5.03 16.73
CA ASN A 253 -9.70 -4.39 17.52
C ASN A 253 -8.55 -5.34 17.88
N TYR A 254 -8.72 -6.64 17.68
CA TYR A 254 -7.76 -7.68 18.05
C TYR A 254 -6.92 -8.15 16.86
N GLY A 255 -7.32 -7.87 15.63
CA GLY A 255 -6.58 -8.26 14.43
C GLY A 255 -7.37 -8.16 13.14
N ASN A 256 -6.92 -8.91 12.14
CA ASN A 256 -7.44 -8.84 10.78
C ASN A 256 -8.60 -9.82 10.57
N ILE A 257 -9.59 -9.39 9.80
CA ILE A 257 -10.79 -10.16 9.45
C ILE A 257 -10.87 -10.28 7.94
N TYR A 258 -11.11 -11.50 7.49
CA TYR A 258 -11.13 -11.88 6.08
C TYR A 258 -12.49 -12.49 5.72
N ARG A 259 -12.97 -12.24 4.51
CA ARG A 259 -14.05 -13.01 3.90
C ARG A 259 -13.42 -13.95 2.87
N THR A 260 -13.46 -15.25 3.14
CA THR A 260 -12.79 -16.29 2.36
C THR A 260 -13.71 -16.99 1.36
N GLY A 261 -15.01 -16.93 1.58
CA GLY A 261 -16.05 -17.56 0.75
C GLY A 261 -17.33 -16.76 0.71
N GLY A 262 -18.40 -17.35 0.21
CA GLY A 262 -19.72 -16.74 0.11
C GLY A 262 -20.26 -16.25 1.46
N ASP A 263 -20.35 -17.16 2.42
CA ASP A 263 -20.81 -16.96 3.80
C ASP A 263 -19.71 -17.15 4.85
N GLU A 264 -18.47 -17.45 4.42
CA GLU A 264 -17.35 -17.79 5.27
C GLU A 264 -16.48 -16.58 5.59
N PHE A 265 -16.14 -16.43 6.86
CA PHE A 265 -15.26 -15.41 7.40
C PHE A 265 -14.18 -16.05 8.27
N VAL A 266 -13.00 -15.50 8.24
CA VAL A 266 -11.88 -15.89 9.11
C VAL A 266 -11.35 -14.66 9.81
N ALA A 267 -10.92 -14.80 11.07
CA ALA A 267 -10.16 -13.76 11.74
C ALA A 267 -8.85 -14.36 12.29
N ILE A 268 -7.77 -13.63 12.08
CA ILE A 268 -6.45 -13.88 12.66
C ILE A 268 -6.19 -12.76 13.64
N ILE A 269 -6.19 -13.07 14.93
CA ILE A 269 -6.16 -12.06 15.99
C ILE A 269 -5.13 -12.40 17.07
N LYS A 270 -4.78 -11.41 17.87
CA LYS A 270 -4.02 -11.56 19.11
C LYS A 270 -4.92 -11.23 20.29
N CYS A 271 -5.14 -12.20 21.14
CA CYS A 271 -6.04 -12.06 22.27
C CYS A 271 -5.71 -13.04 23.39
N ASP A 272 -5.89 -12.60 24.64
CA ASP A 272 -5.79 -13.45 25.80
C ASP A 272 -6.85 -14.58 25.72
N VAL A 273 -6.44 -15.79 26.07
CA VAL A 273 -7.29 -16.97 25.99
C VAL A 273 -8.57 -16.81 26.79
N ASP A 274 -8.48 -16.20 27.98
CA ASP A 274 -9.61 -16.02 28.92
C ASP A 274 -10.72 -15.11 28.32
N LYS A 275 -10.41 -14.29 27.32
CA LYS A 275 -11.37 -13.40 26.66
C LYS A 275 -12.11 -14.03 25.48
N LEU A 276 -11.67 -15.18 25.00
CA LEU A 276 -12.16 -15.76 23.73
C LEU A 276 -13.62 -16.20 23.80
N GLU A 277 -14.05 -16.81 24.93
CA GLU A 277 -15.46 -17.19 25.14
C GLU A 277 -16.35 -15.93 25.24
N ASP A 278 -15.89 -14.88 25.93
CA ASP A 278 -16.60 -13.61 26.02
C ASP A 278 -16.74 -12.95 24.66
N LEU A 279 -15.68 -12.96 23.84
CA LEU A 279 -15.74 -12.46 22.45
C LEU A 279 -16.75 -13.23 21.60
N LYS A 280 -16.78 -14.56 21.71
CA LYS A 280 -17.77 -15.39 21.02
C LYS A 280 -19.19 -15.05 21.46
N LYS A 281 -19.42 -14.90 22.76
CA LYS A 281 -20.70 -14.50 23.34
C LYS A 281 -21.11 -13.09 22.87
N GLU A 282 -20.20 -12.13 22.93
CA GLU A 282 -20.44 -10.77 22.49
C GLU A 282 -20.77 -10.70 20.98
N LEU A 283 -20.11 -11.51 20.14
CA LEU A 283 -20.42 -11.64 18.72
C LEU A 283 -21.87 -12.07 18.52
N ASN A 284 -22.30 -13.13 19.23
CA ASN A 284 -23.68 -13.61 19.16
C ASN A 284 -24.70 -12.55 19.61
N GLU A 285 -24.45 -11.88 20.73
CA GLU A 285 -25.33 -10.81 21.22
C GLU A 285 -25.39 -9.61 20.23
N THR A 286 -24.26 -9.29 19.61
CA THR A 286 -24.18 -8.22 18.60
C THR A 286 -24.96 -8.58 17.35
N CYS A 287 -24.92 -9.83 16.91
CA CYS A 287 -25.72 -10.35 15.82
C CYS A 287 -27.24 -10.28 16.13
N ILE A 288 -27.64 -10.71 17.34
CA ILE A 288 -29.04 -10.62 17.78
C ILE A 288 -29.52 -9.16 17.79
N ARG A 289 -28.75 -8.25 18.39
CA ARG A 289 -29.08 -6.81 18.44
C ARG A 289 -29.18 -6.19 17.04
N TRP A 290 -28.31 -6.61 16.11
CA TRP A 290 -28.35 -6.15 14.74
C TRP A 290 -29.63 -6.62 14.03
N GLY A 291 -30.01 -7.88 14.23
CA GLY A 291 -31.19 -8.51 13.67
C GLY A 291 -32.48 -7.89 14.19
N THR A 292 -32.61 -7.74 15.50
CA THR A 292 -33.80 -7.18 16.17
C THR A 292 -34.13 -5.76 15.66
N LYS A 293 -33.10 -4.90 15.55
CA LYS A 293 -33.26 -3.54 15.04
C LYS A 293 -33.80 -3.46 13.60
N ARG A 294 -33.71 -4.54 12.83
CA ARG A 294 -34.04 -4.61 11.40
C ARG A 294 -35.15 -5.59 11.07
N ASN A 295 -35.76 -6.17 12.09
CA ASN A 295 -36.74 -7.26 11.97
C ASN A 295 -36.22 -8.40 11.06
N LYS A 296 -34.96 -8.82 11.28
CA LYS A 296 -34.25 -9.86 10.55
C LYS A 296 -33.50 -10.76 11.53
N LYS A 297 -33.33 -12.01 11.15
CA LYS A 297 -32.50 -12.94 11.93
C LYS A 297 -31.08 -12.94 11.37
N LEU A 298 -30.09 -12.62 12.19
CA LEU A 298 -28.68 -12.77 11.87
C LEU A 298 -28.06 -13.68 12.92
N SER A 299 -27.41 -14.73 12.47
CA SER A 299 -26.68 -15.69 13.31
C SER A 299 -25.40 -16.09 12.59
N ILE A 300 -24.33 -16.27 13.35
CA ILE A 300 -23.03 -16.68 12.86
C ILE A 300 -22.62 -17.89 13.70
N SER A 301 -22.31 -19.00 13.05
CA SER A 301 -21.63 -20.12 13.67
C SER A 301 -20.13 -19.85 13.71
N SER A 302 -19.49 -20.09 14.86
CA SER A 302 -18.08 -19.75 15.03
C SER A 302 -17.31 -20.80 15.83
N GLY A 303 -16.07 -21.00 15.41
CA GLY A 303 -15.09 -21.83 16.12
C GLY A 303 -13.76 -21.09 16.18
N TYR A 304 -13.01 -21.30 17.25
CA TYR A 304 -11.68 -20.73 17.37
C TYR A 304 -10.69 -21.73 17.94
N ILE A 305 -9.42 -21.48 17.69
CA ILE A 305 -8.29 -22.19 18.29
C ILE A 305 -7.19 -21.19 18.61
N THR A 306 -6.47 -21.43 19.71
CA THR A 306 -5.32 -20.62 20.10
C THR A 306 -4.02 -21.41 19.96
N ARG A 307 -3.00 -20.77 19.42
CA ARG A 307 -1.65 -21.31 19.34
C ARG A 307 -1.07 -21.56 20.74
N ALA A 308 -1.39 -20.70 21.71
CA ALA A 308 -0.91 -20.83 23.10
C ALA A 308 -1.14 -22.22 23.69
N HIS A 309 -2.29 -22.83 23.40
CA HIS A 309 -2.66 -24.16 23.89
C HIS A 309 -2.25 -25.32 22.96
N HIS A 310 -1.77 -25.01 21.75
CA HIS A 310 -1.50 -25.99 20.70
C HIS A 310 -0.21 -25.65 19.96
N LYS A 311 0.90 -25.53 20.72
CA LYS A 311 2.23 -25.14 20.20
C LYS A 311 2.86 -26.19 19.29
N ASP A 312 2.43 -27.44 19.42
CA ASP A 312 2.85 -28.59 18.65
C ASP A 312 2.17 -28.72 17.29
N LEU A 313 1.08 -27.98 17.08
CA LEU A 313 0.34 -28.02 15.81
C LEU A 313 0.94 -27.06 14.80
N SER A 314 0.99 -27.51 13.55
CA SER A 314 1.27 -26.66 12.41
C SER A 314 0.16 -25.63 12.20
N LEU A 315 0.47 -24.53 11.50
CA LEU A 315 -0.52 -23.52 11.14
C LEU A 315 -1.74 -24.09 10.42
N GLN A 316 -1.52 -25.05 9.52
CA GLN A 316 -2.60 -25.69 8.75
C GLN A 316 -3.51 -26.52 9.64
N GLU A 317 -2.95 -27.20 10.63
CA GLU A 317 -3.74 -27.95 11.62
C GLU A 317 -4.54 -27.02 12.52
N LEU A 318 -3.97 -25.91 12.97
CA LEU A 318 -4.70 -24.90 13.74
C LEU A 318 -5.92 -24.39 12.98
N ILE A 319 -5.75 -24.01 11.71
CA ILE A 319 -6.86 -23.56 10.86
C ILE A 319 -7.93 -24.64 10.74
N LYS A 320 -7.52 -25.87 10.48
CA LYS A 320 -8.44 -27.02 10.38
C LYS A 320 -9.25 -27.23 11.66
N TYR A 321 -8.62 -27.12 12.83
CA TYR A 321 -9.33 -27.26 14.11
C TYR A 321 -10.30 -26.11 14.37
N ALA A 322 -9.96 -24.88 14.01
CA ALA A 322 -10.90 -23.75 14.09
C ALA A 322 -12.16 -24.01 13.25
N ASP A 323 -11.99 -24.51 12.04
CA ASP A 323 -13.09 -24.89 11.15
C ASP A 323 -13.95 -26.01 11.70
N GLN A 324 -13.33 -27.07 12.22
CA GLN A 324 -14.08 -28.17 12.85
C GLN A 324 -14.95 -27.70 14.02
N ARG A 325 -14.44 -26.78 14.83
CA ARG A 325 -15.21 -26.19 15.92
C ARG A 325 -16.37 -25.32 15.44
N MET A 326 -16.12 -24.49 14.41
CA MET A 326 -17.17 -23.71 13.75
C MET A 326 -18.26 -24.62 13.18
N TYR A 327 -17.84 -25.72 12.55
CA TYR A 327 -18.76 -26.68 11.99
C TYR A 327 -19.64 -27.38 13.05
N SER A 328 -19.04 -27.71 14.18
CA SER A 328 -19.79 -28.28 15.33
C SER A 328 -20.83 -27.29 15.88
N ASP A 329 -20.49 -25.99 15.87
CA ASP A 329 -21.39 -24.91 16.27
C ASP A 329 -22.55 -24.77 15.25
N LYS A 330 -22.23 -24.87 13.95
CA LYS A 330 -23.21 -24.84 12.85
C LYS A 330 -24.19 -26.02 12.93
N ALA A 331 -23.70 -27.21 13.24
CA ALA A 331 -24.55 -28.39 13.45
C ALA A 331 -25.53 -28.22 14.62
N LYS A 332 -25.09 -27.62 15.72
CA LYS A 332 -25.96 -27.29 16.87
C LYS A 332 -27.03 -26.27 16.48
N TYR A 333 -26.68 -25.25 15.70
CA TYR A 333 -27.63 -24.24 15.23
C TYR A 333 -28.76 -24.87 14.43
N TYR A 334 -28.46 -25.77 13.48
CA TYR A 334 -29.49 -26.43 12.67
C TYR A 334 -30.31 -27.47 13.44
N SER A 335 -29.70 -28.24 14.35
CA SER A 335 -30.43 -29.19 15.20
C SER A 335 -31.49 -28.50 16.06
N ASN A 336 -31.15 -27.33 16.61
CA ASN A 336 -32.08 -26.53 17.42
C ASN A 336 -33.28 -25.95 16.64
N GLN A 337 -33.19 -25.96 15.29
CA GLN A 337 -34.26 -25.48 14.41
C GLN A 337 -35.11 -26.60 13.80
N GLY A 338 -34.91 -27.84 14.21
CA GLY A 338 -35.71 -28.99 13.73
C GLY A 338 -35.32 -29.45 12.31
N TYR A 339 -34.15 -29.04 11.78
CA TYR A 339 -33.66 -29.55 10.51
C TYR A 339 -33.12 -30.98 10.61
N ASP A 340 -33.57 -31.85 9.70
CA ASP A 340 -33.24 -33.28 9.64
C ASP A 340 -31.74 -33.56 9.43
N ARG A 341 -31.26 -34.67 10.01
CA ARG A 341 -29.86 -35.16 9.92
C ARG A 341 -29.32 -35.34 8.51
N ARG A 342 -30.16 -35.51 7.49
CA ARG A 342 -29.73 -35.62 6.07
C ARG A 342 -29.12 -34.34 5.52
N SER A 343 -29.57 -33.18 5.99
CA SER A 343 -28.98 -31.87 5.62
C SER A 343 -27.58 -31.68 6.21
N GLN A 344 -27.30 -32.32 7.37
CA GLN A 344 -25.99 -32.26 8.01
C GLN A 344 -24.92 -33.07 7.28
N GLN A 345 -25.27 -34.24 6.76
CA GLN A 345 -24.33 -35.08 5.98
C GLN A 345 -23.94 -34.44 4.62
N GLN A 346 -24.89 -33.80 3.93
CA GLN A 346 -24.59 -33.09 2.69
C GLN A 346 -23.69 -31.87 2.92
N ALA A 347 -23.88 -31.16 4.02
CA ALA A 347 -23.01 -30.06 4.38
C ALA A 347 -21.60 -30.56 4.75
N PHE A 348 -21.49 -31.69 5.46
CA PHE A 348 -20.20 -32.33 5.78
C PHE A 348 -19.43 -32.74 4.50
N TYR A 349 -20.13 -33.28 3.51
CA TYR A 349 -19.54 -33.74 2.25
C TYR A 349 -19.08 -32.57 1.35
N SER A 350 -19.77 -31.43 1.38
CA SER A 350 -19.39 -30.25 0.59
C SER A 350 -18.11 -29.58 1.12
N ILE A 351 -17.89 -29.63 2.43
CA ILE A 351 -16.72 -29.02 3.08
C ILE A 351 -15.48 -29.88 2.88
N SER A 352 -15.58 -31.21 3.03
CA SER A 352 -14.45 -32.09 2.72
C SER A 352 -13.97 -31.94 1.26
N LYS A 353 -14.90 -31.68 0.33
CA LYS A 353 -14.59 -31.40 -1.08
C LYS A 353 -13.92 -30.05 -1.31
N SER A 354 -14.29 -29.00 -0.56
CA SER A 354 -13.67 -27.68 -0.61
C SER A 354 -12.23 -27.72 -0.08
N TYR A 355 -12.00 -28.43 1.01
CA TYR A 355 -10.66 -28.60 1.60
C TYR A 355 -9.70 -29.37 0.69
N THR A 356 -10.16 -30.47 0.09
CA THR A 356 -9.35 -31.23 -0.88
C THR A 356 -8.94 -30.35 -2.08
N LYS A 357 -9.77 -29.40 -2.46
CA LYS A 357 -9.48 -28.49 -3.58
C LYS A 357 -8.44 -27.41 -3.21
N ILE A 358 -8.47 -26.90 -1.97
CA ILE A 358 -7.51 -25.90 -1.45
C ILE A 358 -6.11 -26.52 -1.28
N ILE A 359 -6.03 -27.73 -0.73
CA ILE A 359 -4.75 -28.45 -0.57
C ILE A 359 -4.16 -28.80 -1.96
N LYS A 360 -4.98 -29.19 -2.95
CA LYS A 360 -4.50 -29.45 -4.30
C LYS A 360 -3.98 -28.21 -5.02
N VAL A 361 -4.53 -27.03 -4.80
CA VAL A 361 -4.06 -25.79 -5.42
C VAL A 361 -2.71 -25.35 -4.84
N ASN A 362 -2.49 -25.52 -3.54
CA ASN A 362 -1.22 -25.12 -2.90
C ASN A 362 -0.06 -26.12 -3.16
N LEU A 363 -0.36 -27.36 -3.54
CA LEU A 363 0.67 -28.37 -3.88
C LEU A 363 1.08 -28.37 -5.35
N ILE A 364 0.34 -27.70 -6.23
CA ILE A 364 0.65 -27.66 -7.68
C ILE A 364 1.70 -26.58 -8.01
N ASP A 365 1.90 -25.58 -7.16
CA ASP A 365 2.82 -24.45 -7.46
C ASP A 365 4.30 -24.69 -7.06
N GLU A 366 4.64 -25.70 -6.28
CA GLU A 366 6.03 -25.89 -5.80
C GLU A 366 6.75 -27.19 -6.19
N THR A 367 6.08 -28.24 -6.62
CA THR A 367 6.78 -29.45 -7.13
C THR A 367 5.94 -30.24 -8.12
N GLN A 368 6.54 -30.66 -9.25
CA GLN A 368 5.96 -31.58 -10.24
C GLN A 368 5.93 -33.05 -9.78
N GLU A 369 5.81 -33.32 -8.50
CA GLU A 369 5.66 -34.71 -8.01
C GLU A 369 4.30 -34.89 -7.34
N ILE A 370 3.46 -35.67 -8.01
CA ILE A 370 2.16 -36.09 -7.50
C ILE A 370 2.40 -37.15 -6.43
N ILE A 371 2.24 -36.79 -5.16
CA ILE A 371 2.15 -37.76 -4.08
C ILE A 371 0.67 -38.16 -3.96
N HIS A 372 0.35 -39.35 -4.42
CA HIS A 372 -0.91 -40.04 -4.12
C HIS A 372 -0.89 -40.43 -2.64
N MET A 373 -1.62 -39.72 -1.80
CA MET A 373 -1.98 -40.21 -0.46
C MET A 373 -3.33 -40.94 -0.56
N ASP A 374 -3.28 -42.25 -0.51
CA ASP A 374 -4.44 -43.11 -0.27
C ASP A 374 -4.91 -42.89 1.18
N TYR A 375 -6.06 -42.24 1.35
CA TYR A 375 -6.77 -42.23 2.63
C TYR A 375 -7.55 -43.53 2.78
N LYS A 376 -7.10 -44.41 3.67
CA LYS A 376 -7.93 -45.45 4.21
C LYS A 376 -9.03 -44.85 5.08
N GLU A 377 -10.28 -45.12 4.76
CA GLU A 377 -11.42 -44.87 5.61
C GLU A 377 -11.30 -45.72 6.90
N GLU A 378 -10.96 -45.09 8.02
CA GLU A 378 -11.32 -45.65 9.34
C GLU A 378 -12.73 -45.21 9.67
N VAL A 379 -13.66 -46.10 9.43
CA VAL A 379 -15.02 -46.04 9.96
C VAL A 379 -14.93 -46.31 11.45
N LEU A 380 -15.03 -45.24 12.25
CA LEU A 380 -15.29 -45.36 13.67
C LEU A 380 -16.76 -45.82 13.86
N ASN A 381 -16.94 -47.12 13.98
CA ASN A 381 -18.10 -47.72 14.62
C ASN A 381 -17.98 -47.49 16.13
N ASP A 382 -18.68 -46.50 16.63
CA ASP A 382 -19.02 -46.45 18.05
C ASP A 382 -20.51 -46.75 18.20
N SER A 383 -20.76 -48.02 18.48
CA SER A 383 -21.92 -48.52 19.14
C SER A 383 -21.70 -48.41 20.66
N MET A 384 -22.40 -47.48 21.32
CA MET A 384 -23.14 -47.64 22.60
C MET A 384 -23.62 -46.26 23.04
#